data_a8090347adb75214f8c21267dcabf3fc
#
_entry.id   a8090347adb75214f8c21267dcabf3fc
#
_cell.length_a   1.000
_cell.length_b   1.000
_cell.length_c   1.000
_cell.angle_alpha   90.00
_cell.angle_beta   90.00
_cell.angle_gamma   90.00
#
_symmetry.space_group_name_H-M   'P 1'
#
loop_
_entity.id
_entity.type
_entity.pdbx_description
1 polymer ?
#
loop_
_entity_poly.entity_id
_entity_poly.type
_entity_poly.pdbx_seq_one_letter_code
_entity_poly.pdbx_strand_id
1 'polypeptide(L)'
;QTVKKDYVKDVIETIDIFKVTGGEPFLSKDFLEIIELAIEKDLAKNITLMITTNASKFVKKILLKFKHFKRVEFTVSVDGYGEVYDYIRYPYSFKQWAKRMDEAVRFGHETGMKDDNKLVLKTACVVQAYNWLNLADLFFYMKGLGMPEWRLLESLDFDLDLNPRDSELHPRYLPDHILDLGLERFRATGHRQVEDMENFVAYHKANRQDEMEFKNRQLYVATVNFDKVREQSYETLDPVLVKWLQTLKA
;
A
#
# COMPACT_ATOMS: atom_id res chain seq x y z
N GLN A 1 -10.34 -11.30 12.22
CA GLN A 1 -11.46 -12.25 12.38
C GLN A 1 -11.68 -12.92 11.04
N THR A 2 -11.54 -14.25 10.99
CA THR A 2 -11.89 -15.03 9.80
C THR A 2 -13.41 -15.01 9.69
N VAL A 3 -13.95 -14.43 8.61
CA VAL A 3 -15.38 -14.48 8.34
C VAL A 3 -15.74 -15.94 8.10
N LYS A 4 -16.53 -16.53 8.99
CA LYS A 4 -16.95 -17.91 8.82
C LYS A 4 -17.87 -17.99 7.59
N LYS A 5 -17.53 -18.85 6.64
CA LYS A 5 -18.27 -19.12 5.39
C LYS A 5 -19.79 -19.31 5.61
N ASP A 6 -20.14 -20.01 6.68
CA ASP A 6 -21.55 -20.31 6.99
C ASP A 6 -22.35 -19.04 7.31
N TYR A 7 -21.77 -18.09 8.06
CA TYR A 7 -22.43 -16.82 8.32
C TYR A 7 -22.69 -16.01 7.03
N VAL A 8 -21.70 -15.99 6.11
CA VAL A 8 -21.87 -15.25 4.84
C VAL A 8 -22.93 -15.88 3.95
N LYS A 9 -23.05 -17.22 3.95
CA LYS A 9 -24.10 -17.91 3.18
C LYS A 9 -25.50 -17.49 3.60
N ASP A 10 -25.69 -17.24 4.88
CA ASP A 10 -27.00 -16.87 5.43
C ASP A 10 -27.38 -15.41 5.09
N VAL A 11 -26.39 -14.54 4.89
CA VAL A 11 -26.62 -13.10 4.68
C VAL A 11 -26.33 -12.62 3.25
N ILE A 12 -25.75 -13.46 2.39
CA ILE A 12 -25.29 -13.05 1.05
C ILE A 12 -26.40 -12.48 0.18
N GLU A 13 -27.64 -12.88 0.39
CA GLU A 13 -28.80 -12.41 -0.35
C GLU A 13 -29.21 -10.97 0.02
N THR A 14 -28.71 -10.46 1.15
CA THR A 14 -29.03 -9.13 1.67
C THR A 14 -27.84 -8.16 1.61
N ILE A 15 -26.70 -8.59 1.06
CA ILE A 15 -25.48 -7.78 1.02
C ILE A 15 -25.46 -6.91 -0.23
N ASP A 16 -25.38 -5.58 -0.05
CA ASP A 16 -25.11 -4.62 -1.13
C ASP A 16 -23.60 -4.32 -1.28
N ILE A 17 -22.86 -4.36 -0.17
CA ILE A 17 -21.43 -4.08 -0.12
C ILE A 17 -20.75 -5.21 0.66
N PHE A 18 -19.77 -5.84 0.01
CA PHE A 18 -18.91 -6.83 0.65
C PHE A 18 -17.48 -6.32 0.71
N LYS A 19 -17.04 -5.91 1.91
CA LYS A 19 -15.68 -5.41 2.14
C LYS A 19 -14.80 -6.49 2.77
N VAL A 20 -13.66 -6.73 2.16
CA VAL A 20 -12.66 -7.71 2.60
C VAL A 20 -11.31 -7.05 2.81
N THR A 21 -10.81 -7.16 4.06
CA THR A 21 -9.52 -6.60 4.47
C THR A 21 -8.76 -7.63 5.31
N GLY A 22 -7.44 -7.45 5.42
CA GLY A 22 -6.57 -8.27 6.28
C GLY A 22 -6.00 -9.49 5.54
N GLY A 23 -4.73 -9.80 5.83
CA GLY A 23 -3.97 -10.81 5.13
C GLY A 23 -3.92 -10.57 3.61
N GLU A 24 -3.96 -11.65 2.82
CA GLU A 24 -4.16 -11.58 1.37
C GLU A 24 -5.45 -12.34 1.03
N PRO A 25 -6.54 -11.64 0.66
CA PRO A 25 -7.84 -12.27 0.42
C PRO A 25 -7.81 -13.38 -0.64
N PHE A 26 -6.98 -13.23 -1.67
CA PHE A 26 -6.87 -14.21 -2.75
C PHE A 26 -6.14 -15.51 -2.37
N LEU A 27 -5.57 -15.59 -1.17
CA LEU A 27 -5.06 -16.82 -0.56
C LEU A 27 -6.12 -17.50 0.32
N SER A 28 -7.20 -16.81 0.66
CA SER A 28 -8.30 -17.37 1.46
C SER A 28 -9.21 -18.22 0.60
N LYS A 29 -9.27 -19.53 0.92
CA LYS A 29 -10.20 -20.46 0.28
C LYS A 29 -11.65 -20.04 0.51
N ASP A 30 -11.98 -19.64 1.73
CA ASP A 30 -13.33 -19.19 2.10
C ASP A 30 -13.77 -17.98 1.29
N PHE A 31 -12.87 -16.98 1.11
CA PHE A 31 -13.17 -15.82 0.28
C PHE A 31 -13.47 -16.23 -1.17
N LEU A 32 -12.64 -17.07 -1.77
CA LEU A 32 -12.85 -17.53 -3.15
C LEU A 32 -14.15 -18.33 -3.31
N GLU A 33 -14.51 -19.14 -2.33
CA GLU A 33 -15.77 -19.88 -2.34
C GLU A 33 -16.99 -18.96 -2.17
N ILE A 34 -16.89 -17.87 -1.41
CA ILE A 34 -17.95 -16.87 -1.31
C ILE A 34 -18.17 -16.16 -2.65
N ILE A 35 -17.07 -15.80 -3.34
CA ILE A 35 -17.14 -15.21 -4.70
C ILE A 35 -17.87 -16.15 -5.68
N GLU A 36 -17.50 -17.44 -5.69
CA GLU A 36 -18.16 -18.44 -6.53
C GLU A 36 -19.64 -18.55 -6.18
N LEU A 37 -20.00 -18.66 -4.91
CA LEU A 37 -21.38 -18.73 -4.45
C LEU A 37 -22.22 -17.54 -4.90
N ALA A 38 -21.66 -16.30 -4.79
CA ALA A 38 -22.33 -15.09 -5.24
C ALA A 38 -22.63 -15.14 -6.76
N ILE A 39 -21.70 -15.68 -7.54
CA ILE A 39 -21.85 -15.83 -8.99
C ILE A 39 -22.88 -16.93 -9.31
N GLU A 40 -22.77 -18.11 -8.72
CA GLU A 40 -23.67 -19.24 -8.93
C GLU A 40 -25.13 -18.92 -8.61
N LYS A 41 -25.37 -18.13 -7.57
CA LYS A 41 -26.70 -17.67 -7.16
C LYS A 41 -27.21 -16.44 -7.94
N ASP A 42 -26.46 -15.93 -8.91
CA ASP A 42 -26.77 -14.69 -9.66
C ASP A 42 -26.92 -13.43 -8.77
N LEU A 43 -26.28 -13.42 -7.59
CA LEU A 43 -26.31 -12.31 -6.64
C LEU A 43 -25.21 -11.29 -6.88
N ALA A 44 -24.07 -11.71 -7.48
CA ALA A 44 -22.90 -10.88 -7.71
C ALA A 44 -23.22 -9.54 -8.41
N LYS A 45 -24.19 -9.54 -9.32
CA LYS A 45 -24.65 -8.35 -10.07
C LYS A 45 -25.22 -7.23 -9.19
N ASN A 46 -25.60 -7.54 -7.95
CA ASN A 46 -26.13 -6.56 -6.98
C ASN A 46 -25.05 -6.09 -5.98
N ILE A 47 -23.92 -6.80 -5.91
CA ILE A 47 -22.91 -6.62 -4.88
C ILE A 47 -21.78 -5.72 -5.37
N THR A 48 -21.47 -4.67 -4.61
CA THR A 48 -20.20 -3.93 -4.68
C THR A 48 -19.17 -4.62 -3.82
N LEU A 49 -18.09 -5.08 -4.45
CA LEU A 49 -17.00 -5.78 -3.78
C LEU A 49 -15.82 -4.82 -3.55
N MET A 50 -15.39 -4.66 -2.29
CA MET A 50 -14.27 -3.83 -1.91
C MET A 50 -13.17 -4.69 -1.30
N ILE A 51 -11.98 -4.72 -1.91
CA ILE A 51 -10.90 -5.63 -1.55
C ILE A 51 -9.61 -4.86 -1.29
N THR A 52 -9.02 -5.05 -0.10
CA THR A 52 -7.63 -4.62 0.15
C THR A 52 -6.69 -5.79 -0.12
N THR A 53 -5.68 -5.61 -0.96
CA THR A 53 -4.79 -6.67 -1.43
C THR A 53 -3.37 -6.16 -1.64
N ASN A 54 -2.38 -7.06 -1.53
CA ASN A 54 -1.00 -6.79 -1.95
C ASN A 54 -0.76 -7.07 -3.45
N ALA A 55 -1.80 -7.39 -4.21
CA ALA A 55 -1.79 -7.73 -5.63
C ALA A 55 -0.99 -9.00 -6.02
N SER A 56 -0.44 -9.74 -5.06
CA SER A 56 0.40 -10.92 -5.38
C SER A 56 -0.33 -11.99 -6.20
N LYS A 57 -1.65 -11.98 -6.18
CA LYS A 57 -2.53 -12.94 -6.88
C LYS A 57 -3.44 -12.30 -7.93
N PHE A 58 -3.13 -11.11 -8.40
CA PHE A 58 -3.82 -10.51 -9.56
C PHE A 58 -3.48 -11.31 -10.82
N VAL A 59 -4.26 -12.35 -11.10
CA VAL A 59 -4.12 -13.17 -12.30
C VAL A 59 -5.42 -13.13 -13.09
N LYS A 60 -5.32 -13.17 -14.41
CA LYS A 60 -6.47 -13.06 -15.35
C LYS A 60 -7.63 -13.96 -14.97
N LYS A 61 -7.36 -15.20 -14.53
CA LYS A 61 -8.41 -16.16 -14.12
C LYS A 61 -9.26 -15.63 -12.95
N ILE A 62 -8.65 -14.94 -11.98
CA ILE A 62 -9.37 -14.37 -10.85
C ILE A 62 -10.10 -13.10 -11.29
N LEU A 63 -9.45 -12.22 -12.04
CA LEU A 63 -10.05 -10.98 -12.53
C LEU A 63 -11.30 -11.23 -13.38
N LEU A 64 -11.35 -12.31 -14.16
CA LEU A 64 -12.52 -12.66 -14.96
C LEU A 64 -13.79 -12.89 -14.13
N LYS A 65 -13.67 -13.39 -12.89
CA LYS A 65 -14.82 -13.58 -11.99
C LYS A 65 -15.48 -12.28 -11.59
N PHE A 66 -14.70 -11.20 -11.52
CA PHE A 66 -15.20 -9.90 -11.09
C PHE A 66 -16.10 -9.20 -12.12
N LYS A 67 -16.14 -9.66 -13.36
CA LYS A 67 -17.10 -9.17 -14.37
C LYS A 67 -18.57 -9.36 -13.96
N HIS A 68 -18.85 -10.35 -13.11
CA HIS A 68 -20.19 -10.66 -12.64
C HIS A 68 -20.70 -9.71 -11.57
N PHE A 69 -19.79 -8.96 -10.90
CA PHE A 69 -20.14 -8.06 -9.83
C PHE A 69 -20.66 -6.71 -10.35
N LYS A 70 -21.54 -6.07 -9.57
CA LYS A 70 -22.02 -4.71 -9.83
C LYS A 70 -20.87 -3.73 -9.97
N ARG A 71 -19.92 -3.83 -9.04
CA ARG A 71 -18.71 -2.99 -8.99
C ARG A 71 -17.64 -3.70 -8.18
N VAL A 72 -16.38 -3.51 -8.53
CA VAL A 72 -15.24 -4.02 -7.78
C VAL A 72 -14.23 -2.90 -7.55
N GLU A 73 -13.89 -2.66 -6.29
CA GLU A 73 -12.91 -1.69 -5.87
C GLU A 73 -11.72 -2.41 -5.22
N PHE A 74 -10.55 -2.26 -5.80
CA PHE A 74 -9.31 -2.73 -5.21
C PHE A 74 -8.56 -1.58 -4.56
N THR A 75 -8.24 -1.70 -3.28
CA THR A 75 -7.22 -0.90 -2.62
C THR A 75 -5.94 -1.72 -2.58
N VAL A 76 -4.99 -1.36 -3.44
CA VAL A 76 -3.75 -2.11 -3.60
C VAL A 76 -2.65 -1.49 -2.76
N SER A 77 -2.10 -2.30 -1.85
CA SER A 77 -1.01 -1.85 -0.98
C SER A 77 0.30 -1.72 -1.75
N VAL A 78 0.98 -0.59 -1.59
CA VAL A 78 2.30 -0.32 -2.18
C VAL A 78 3.10 0.65 -1.31
N ASP A 79 4.23 0.20 -0.76
CA ASP A 79 4.98 1.00 0.22
C ASP A 79 6.34 1.46 -0.31
N GLY A 80 6.46 1.64 -1.62
CA GLY A 80 7.66 2.16 -2.25
C GLY A 80 7.75 1.85 -3.74
N TYR A 81 8.72 2.45 -4.39
CA TYR A 81 9.08 2.22 -5.78
C TYR A 81 10.42 1.47 -5.85
N GLY A 82 10.52 0.48 -6.75
CA GLY A 82 11.77 -0.24 -7.00
C GLY A 82 12.29 -1.00 -5.79
N GLU A 83 13.57 -0.87 -5.51
CA GLU A 83 14.28 -1.58 -4.45
C GLU A 83 13.75 -1.22 -3.04
N VAL A 84 13.21 -0.01 -2.84
CA VAL A 84 12.57 0.39 -1.58
C VAL A 84 11.34 -0.48 -1.30
N TYR A 85 10.52 -0.77 -2.33
CA TYR A 85 9.42 -1.71 -2.20
C TYR A 85 9.92 -3.11 -1.85
N ASP A 86 10.95 -3.60 -2.55
CA ASP A 86 11.52 -4.93 -2.34
C ASP A 86 12.03 -5.09 -0.90
N TYR A 87 12.64 -4.03 -0.36
CA TYR A 87 13.13 -3.99 1.01
C TYR A 87 11.99 -4.03 2.04
N ILE A 88 10.96 -3.19 1.86
CA ILE A 88 9.85 -3.08 2.82
C ILE A 88 8.93 -4.30 2.75
N ARG A 89 8.57 -4.73 1.54
CA ARG A 89 7.56 -5.76 1.27
C ARG A 89 8.12 -7.17 1.09
N TYR A 90 9.34 -7.45 1.57
CA TYR A 90 9.93 -8.79 1.50
C TYR A 90 8.92 -9.91 1.87
N PRO A 91 8.88 -11.03 1.13
CA PRO A 91 9.73 -11.40 -0.01
C PRO A 91 9.18 -11.02 -1.40
N TYR A 92 8.29 -10.05 -1.46
CA TYR A 92 7.68 -9.61 -2.72
C TYR A 92 8.60 -8.66 -3.47
N SER A 93 8.56 -8.71 -4.81
CA SER A 93 9.35 -7.82 -5.66
C SER A 93 8.47 -6.79 -6.35
N PHE A 94 8.96 -5.55 -6.42
CA PHE A 94 8.30 -4.46 -7.14
C PHE A 94 8.04 -4.82 -8.61
N LYS A 95 8.97 -5.50 -9.25
CA LYS A 95 8.84 -5.97 -10.64
C LYS A 95 7.61 -6.87 -10.82
N GLN A 96 7.37 -7.77 -9.86
CA GLN A 96 6.20 -8.66 -9.90
C GLN A 96 4.92 -7.87 -9.60
N TRP A 97 4.94 -6.98 -8.62
CA TRP A 97 3.83 -6.09 -8.28
C TRP A 97 3.44 -5.23 -9.49
N ALA A 98 4.41 -4.56 -10.11
CA ALA A 98 4.23 -3.72 -11.29
C ALA A 98 3.59 -4.47 -12.46
N LYS A 99 4.08 -5.68 -12.74
CA LYS A 99 3.49 -6.56 -13.76
C LYS A 99 2.02 -6.87 -13.46
N ARG A 100 1.68 -7.17 -12.20
CA ARG A 100 0.30 -7.46 -11.80
C ARG A 100 -0.61 -6.25 -11.92
N MET A 101 -0.12 -5.08 -11.56
CA MET A 101 -0.86 -3.83 -11.72
C MET A 101 -1.13 -3.51 -13.19
N ASP A 102 -0.11 -3.65 -14.05
CA ASP A 102 -0.27 -3.47 -15.49
C ASP A 102 -1.30 -4.46 -16.08
N GLU A 103 -1.26 -5.73 -15.67
CA GLU A 103 -2.25 -6.74 -16.05
C GLU A 103 -3.67 -6.33 -15.62
N ALA A 104 -3.85 -5.79 -14.39
CA ALA A 104 -5.15 -5.36 -13.89
C ALA A 104 -5.67 -4.10 -14.60
N VAL A 105 -4.80 -3.14 -14.89
CA VAL A 105 -5.15 -1.93 -15.64
C VAL A 105 -5.59 -2.29 -17.06
N ARG A 106 -4.81 -3.12 -17.76
CA ARG A 106 -5.17 -3.62 -19.11
C ARG A 106 -6.47 -4.40 -19.11
N PHE A 107 -6.67 -5.28 -18.13
CA PHE A 107 -7.92 -6.02 -17.98
C PHE A 107 -9.13 -5.08 -17.88
N GLY A 108 -9.02 -4.01 -17.08
CA GLY A 108 -10.08 -3.01 -16.96
C GLY A 108 -10.43 -2.34 -18.29
N HIS A 109 -9.41 -2.01 -19.10
CA HIS A 109 -9.61 -1.45 -20.45
C HIS A 109 -10.19 -2.46 -21.43
N GLU A 110 -9.57 -3.65 -21.57
CA GLU A 110 -9.99 -4.70 -22.51
C GLU A 110 -11.44 -5.16 -22.30
N THR A 111 -11.93 -5.03 -21.07
CA THR A 111 -13.27 -5.49 -20.69
C THR A 111 -14.32 -4.39 -20.62
N GLY A 112 -13.94 -3.12 -20.83
CA GLY A 112 -14.81 -1.96 -20.63
C GLY A 112 -15.16 -1.66 -19.16
N MET A 113 -14.72 -2.48 -18.21
CA MET A 113 -15.08 -2.31 -16.80
C MET A 113 -14.52 -1.01 -16.20
N LYS A 114 -13.42 -0.48 -16.76
CA LYS A 114 -12.85 0.81 -16.34
C LYS A 114 -13.75 1.96 -16.77
N ASP A 115 -14.24 1.94 -18.01
CA ASP A 115 -15.06 3.01 -18.59
C ASP A 115 -16.43 3.07 -17.92
N ASP A 116 -17.02 1.90 -17.62
CA ASP A 116 -18.26 1.76 -16.86
C ASP A 116 -18.10 2.04 -15.36
N ASN A 117 -16.91 2.40 -14.89
CA ASN A 117 -16.59 2.53 -13.46
C ASN A 117 -16.91 1.28 -12.62
N LYS A 118 -16.93 0.12 -13.26
CA LYS A 118 -17.14 -1.18 -12.61
C LYS A 118 -15.89 -1.72 -11.96
N LEU A 119 -14.71 -1.40 -12.52
CA LEU A 119 -13.42 -1.74 -11.93
C LEU A 119 -12.70 -0.47 -11.48
N VAL A 120 -12.49 -0.35 -10.19
CA VAL A 120 -11.78 0.76 -9.56
C VAL A 120 -10.50 0.23 -8.93
N LEU A 121 -9.35 0.73 -9.40
CA LEU A 121 -8.05 0.47 -8.81
C LEU A 121 -7.60 1.72 -8.05
N LYS A 122 -7.29 1.55 -6.77
CA LYS A 122 -6.77 2.56 -5.86
C LYS A 122 -5.48 2.03 -5.24
N THR A 123 -4.59 2.91 -4.84
CA THR A 123 -3.38 2.49 -4.12
C THR A 123 -3.33 3.12 -2.74
N ALA A 124 -2.81 2.37 -1.78
CA ALA A 124 -2.57 2.81 -0.42
C ALA A 124 -1.10 2.55 -0.04
N CYS A 125 -0.49 3.52 0.64
CA CYS A 125 0.88 3.45 1.10
C CYS A 125 0.95 3.78 2.58
N VAL A 126 1.58 2.90 3.36
CA VAL A 126 1.96 3.21 4.74
C VAL A 126 3.28 3.97 4.68
N VAL A 127 3.25 5.23 5.11
CA VAL A 127 4.43 6.09 5.12
C VAL A 127 5.31 5.72 6.30
N GLN A 128 6.59 5.46 6.05
CA GLN A 128 7.56 5.07 7.06
C GLN A 128 8.96 5.61 6.73
N ALA A 129 9.89 5.49 7.67
CA ALA A 129 11.24 6.03 7.51
C ALA A 129 11.92 5.55 6.21
N TYR A 130 11.72 4.29 5.81
CA TYR A 130 12.38 3.73 4.62
C TYR A 130 11.84 4.28 3.29
N ASN A 131 10.56 4.65 3.20
CA ASN A 131 9.96 5.14 1.96
C ASN A 131 9.76 6.66 1.92
N TRP A 132 10.08 7.39 2.99
CA TRP A 132 9.89 8.84 3.08
C TRP A 132 10.45 9.61 1.88
N LEU A 133 11.68 9.27 1.46
CA LEU A 133 12.36 9.91 0.32
C LEU A 133 11.95 9.36 -1.05
N ASN A 134 11.15 8.28 -1.08
CA ASN A 134 10.77 7.55 -2.29
C ASN A 134 9.31 7.76 -2.71
N LEU A 135 8.51 8.51 -1.92
CA LEU A 135 7.09 8.73 -2.19
C LEU A 135 6.84 9.43 -3.53
N ALA A 136 7.69 10.39 -3.90
CA ALA A 136 7.58 11.10 -5.17
C ALA A 136 7.83 10.15 -6.36
N ASP A 137 8.85 9.30 -6.29
CA ASP A 137 9.17 8.32 -7.34
C ASP A 137 8.02 7.33 -7.52
N LEU A 138 7.46 6.85 -6.41
CA LEU A 138 6.28 5.98 -6.42
C LEU A 138 5.09 6.65 -7.10
N PHE A 139 4.81 7.92 -6.76
CA PHE A 139 3.72 8.68 -7.37
C PHE A 139 3.90 8.82 -8.89
N PHE A 140 5.07 9.26 -9.35
CA PHE A 140 5.34 9.43 -10.78
C PHE A 140 5.27 8.11 -11.55
N TYR A 141 5.76 7.03 -10.96
CA TYR A 141 5.62 5.70 -11.56
C TYR A 141 4.15 5.32 -11.76
N MET A 142 3.31 5.46 -10.72
CA MET A 142 1.90 5.11 -10.80
C MET A 142 1.12 6.02 -11.76
N LYS A 143 1.46 7.31 -11.82
CA LYS A 143 0.92 8.23 -12.83
C LYS A 143 1.19 7.72 -14.25
N GLY A 144 2.37 7.16 -14.48
CA GLY A 144 2.76 6.52 -15.75
C GLY A 144 1.93 5.28 -16.13
N LEU A 145 1.29 4.61 -15.17
CA LEU A 145 0.38 3.49 -15.43
C LEU A 145 -1.00 3.91 -16.00
N GLY A 146 -1.24 5.22 -16.17
CA GLY A 146 -2.51 5.75 -16.68
C GLY A 146 -3.68 5.62 -15.70
N MET A 147 -3.40 5.51 -14.41
CA MET A 147 -4.41 5.60 -13.35
C MET A 147 -4.80 7.08 -13.15
N PRO A 148 -6.08 7.39 -12.85
CA PRO A 148 -6.47 8.75 -12.47
C PRO A 148 -5.70 9.23 -11.25
N GLU A 149 -5.18 10.47 -11.25
CA GLU A 149 -4.35 11.02 -10.17
C GLU A 149 -5.01 10.93 -8.79
N TRP A 150 -6.31 11.17 -8.71
CA TRP A 150 -7.08 11.10 -7.45
C TRP A 150 -7.20 9.68 -6.84
N ARG A 151 -6.78 8.65 -7.58
CA ARG A 151 -6.70 7.25 -7.13
C ARG A 151 -5.29 6.81 -6.79
N LEU A 152 -4.29 7.65 -7.13
CA LEU A 152 -2.90 7.39 -6.81
C LEU A 152 -2.65 7.76 -5.36
N LEU A 153 -2.07 6.84 -4.60
CA LEU A 153 -1.82 7.05 -3.17
C LEU A 153 -3.05 7.67 -2.48
N GLU A 154 -4.25 7.13 -2.75
CA GLU A 154 -5.51 7.65 -2.20
C GLU A 154 -5.46 7.73 -0.67
N SER A 155 -4.70 6.84 -0.05
CA SER A 155 -4.37 6.85 1.36
C SER A 155 -2.86 6.83 1.52
N LEU A 156 -2.27 8.01 1.75
CA LEU A 156 -0.98 8.14 2.41
C LEU A 156 -1.28 8.22 3.90
N ASP A 157 -0.98 7.18 4.61
CA ASP A 157 -1.19 7.15 6.04
C ASP A 157 0.06 7.71 6.75
N PHE A 158 0.01 8.99 7.10
CA PHE A 158 1.05 9.64 7.88
C PHE A 158 0.85 9.42 9.39
N ASP A 159 -0.38 9.17 9.82
CA ASP A 159 -0.75 9.12 11.24
C ASP A 159 -0.81 7.70 11.82
N LEU A 160 -0.60 6.73 10.98
CA LEU A 160 -0.25 5.35 11.30
C LEU A 160 -1.05 4.69 12.44
N ASP A 161 -2.36 4.58 12.28
CA ASP A 161 -3.11 3.58 13.05
C ASP A 161 -2.63 2.14 12.75
N LEU A 162 -1.92 1.94 11.64
CA LEU A 162 -1.34 0.67 11.22
C LEU A 162 0.13 0.49 11.68
N ASN A 163 0.80 1.58 12.00
CA ASN A 163 2.13 1.54 12.59
C ASN A 163 1.98 2.09 14.01
N PRO A 164 2.22 1.33 15.07
CA PRO A 164 2.09 1.85 16.43
C PRO A 164 2.80 3.20 16.52
N ARG A 165 2.15 4.22 17.09
CA ARG A 165 2.74 5.58 17.25
C ARG A 165 4.15 5.55 17.84
N ASP A 166 4.51 4.46 18.48
CA ASP A 166 5.81 4.22 19.12
C ASP A 166 6.78 3.39 18.27
N SER A 167 6.41 3.05 17.02
CA SER A 167 7.31 2.31 16.12
C SER A 167 8.50 3.17 15.72
N GLU A 168 9.69 2.61 15.80
CA GLU A 168 10.93 3.19 15.30
C GLU A 168 10.89 3.48 13.80
N LEU A 169 10.00 2.83 13.05
CA LEU A 169 9.80 3.07 11.62
C LEU A 169 9.01 4.36 11.33
N HIS A 170 8.45 5.01 12.34
CA HIS A 170 7.65 6.20 12.13
C HIS A 170 8.50 7.37 11.61
N PRO A 171 8.10 8.06 10.52
CA PRO A 171 8.90 9.13 9.91
C PRO A 171 9.21 10.29 10.85
N ARG A 172 8.40 10.51 11.89
CA ARG A 172 8.64 11.58 12.90
C ARG A 172 10.01 11.53 13.55
N TYR A 173 10.65 10.36 13.54
CA TYR A 173 11.99 10.20 14.12
C TYR A 173 13.12 10.50 13.14
N LEU A 174 12.81 10.76 11.87
CA LEU A 174 13.80 11.19 10.88
C LEU A 174 14.33 12.59 11.24
N PRO A 175 15.61 12.88 10.99
CA PRO A 175 16.17 14.20 11.20
C PRO A 175 15.55 15.24 10.25
N ASP A 176 15.58 16.52 10.67
CA ASP A 176 14.91 17.61 9.96
C ASP A 176 15.29 17.69 8.48
N HIS A 177 16.58 17.56 8.17
CA HIS A 177 17.05 17.63 6.79
C HIS A 177 16.50 16.51 5.89
N ILE A 178 16.20 15.32 6.45
CA ILE A 178 15.57 14.22 5.71
C ILE A 178 14.06 14.48 5.58
N LEU A 179 13.41 14.98 6.64
CA LEU A 179 12.00 15.36 6.57
C LEU A 179 11.78 16.44 5.50
N ASP A 180 12.62 17.49 5.50
CA ASP A 180 12.53 18.60 4.55
C ASP A 180 12.78 18.12 3.11
N LEU A 181 13.79 17.29 2.90
CA LEU A 181 14.09 16.73 1.58
C LEU A 181 12.94 15.88 1.02
N GLY A 182 12.33 15.04 1.85
CA GLY A 182 11.17 14.23 1.43
C GLY A 182 9.97 15.10 1.08
N LEU A 183 9.69 16.11 1.88
CA LEU A 183 8.64 17.09 1.61
C LEU A 183 8.91 17.87 0.31
N GLU A 184 10.14 18.35 0.09
CA GLU A 184 10.53 19.03 -1.15
C GLU A 184 10.27 18.17 -2.39
N ARG A 185 10.74 16.91 -2.35
CA ARG A 185 10.50 15.95 -3.43
C ARG A 185 9.01 15.71 -3.67
N PHE A 186 8.24 15.58 -2.60
CA PHE A 186 6.80 15.28 -2.71
C PHE A 186 5.99 16.49 -3.19
N ARG A 187 6.37 17.71 -2.83
CA ARG A 187 5.79 18.95 -3.38
C ARG A 187 5.86 18.99 -4.91
N ALA A 188 6.94 18.50 -5.51
CA ALA A 188 7.10 18.46 -6.96
C ALA A 188 6.06 17.57 -7.66
N THR A 189 5.37 16.69 -6.93
CA THR A 189 4.31 15.83 -7.49
C THR A 189 3.00 16.58 -7.73
N GLY A 190 2.74 17.68 -7.02
CA GLY A 190 1.45 18.36 -6.97
C GLY A 190 0.33 17.51 -6.37
N HIS A 191 0.67 16.45 -5.61
CA HIS A 191 -0.32 15.56 -5.01
C HIS A 191 -1.19 16.31 -3.98
N ARG A 192 -2.47 15.97 -3.88
CA ARG A 192 -3.45 16.62 -2.98
C ARG A 192 -3.08 16.57 -1.50
N GLN A 193 -2.28 15.58 -1.07
CA GLN A 193 -1.84 15.42 0.31
C GLN A 193 -0.49 16.11 0.62
N VAL A 194 -0.03 17.02 -0.24
CA VAL A 194 1.17 17.84 0.06
C VAL A 194 0.95 18.65 1.34
N GLU A 195 -0.22 19.25 1.51
CA GLU A 195 -0.58 20.03 2.70
C GLU A 195 -0.57 19.16 3.97
N ASP A 196 -1.09 17.93 3.90
CA ASP A 196 -1.05 16.98 5.03
C ASP A 196 0.40 16.66 5.43
N MET A 197 1.28 16.44 4.43
CA MET A 197 2.69 16.19 4.66
C MET A 197 3.43 17.42 5.23
N GLU A 198 3.07 18.63 4.78
CA GLU A 198 3.59 19.89 5.32
C GLU A 198 3.23 20.06 6.80
N ASN A 199 1.96 19.84 7.13
CA ASN A 199 1.47 19.90 8.50
C ASN A 199 2.14 18.86 9.39
N PHE A 200 2.31 17.63 8.88
CA PHE A 200 3.04 16.57 9.57
C PHE A 200 4.48 17.00 9.89
N VAL A 201 5.23 17.48 8.89
CA VAL A 201 6.64 17.90 9.07
C VAL A 201 6.73 19.07 10.05
N ALA A 202 5.89 20.11 9.88
CA ALA A 202 5.89 21.27 10.75
C ALA A 202 5.60 20.90 12.21
N TYR A 203 4.58 20.07 12.42
CA TYR A 203 4.19 19.61 13.77
C TYR A 203 5.33 18.84 14.44
N HIS A 204 5.94 17.86 13.76
CA HIS A 204 6.98 17.04 14.37
C HIS A 204 8.31 17.75 14.55
N LYS A 205 8.64 18.73 13.72
CA LYS A 205 9.81 19.60 13.95
C LYS A 205 9.61 20.51 15.16
N ALA A 206 8.40 21.03 15.37
CA ALA A 206 8.08 21.89 16.51
C ALA A 206 7.96 21.11 17.84
N ASN A 207 7.61 19.83 17.79
CA ASN A 207 7.34 18.97 18.95
C ASN A 207 8.30 17.78 19.00
N ARG A 208 9.62 18.03 18.85
CA ARG A 208 10.64 16.98 18.94
C ARG A 208 10.60 16.34 20.33
N GLN A 209 10.62 15.00 20.33
CA GLN A 209 10.57 14.21 21.55
C GLN A 209 11.98 13.85 22.02
N ASP A 210 12.18 13.77 23.33
CA ASP A 210 13.46 13.35 23.94
C ASP A 210 13.88 11.93 23.54
N GLU A 211 12.94 11.15 23.03
CA GLU A 211 13.16 9.76 22.61
C GLU A 211 13.83 9.58 21.23
N MET A 212 14.09 10.66 20.48
CA MET A 212 14.57 10.55 19.10
C MET A 212 15.84 9.71 18.96
N GLU A 213 16.84 9.97 19.82
CA GLU A 213 18.09 9.21 19.76
C GLU A 213 17.89 7.73 20.02
N PHE A 214 17.06 7.40 21.01
CA PHE A 214 16.72 6.03 21.34
C PHE A 214 15.97 5.33 20.18
N LYS A 215 14.98 5.99 19.59
CA LYS A 215 14.21 5.46 18.46
C LYS A 215 15.06 5.31 17.20
N ASN A 216 15.96 6.25 16.95
CA ASN A 216 16.91 6.15 15.83
C ASN A 216 17.85 4.95 15.99
N ARG A 217 18.34 4.69 17.20
CA ARG A 217 19.12 3.49 17.49
C ARG A 217 18.30 2.21 17.30
N GLN A 218 17.03 2.19 17.76
CA GLN A 218 16.12 1.07 17.51
C GLN A 218 15.90 0.85 16.02
N LEU A 219 15.67 1.90 15.23
CA LEU A 219 15.54 1.82 13.78
C LEU A 219 16.78 1.18 13.15
N TYR A 220 17.98 1.63 13.52
CA TYR A 220 19.22 1.04 13.00
C TYR A 220 19.35 -0.43 13.35
N VAL A 221 19.10 -0.81 14.61
CA VAL A 221 19.14 -2.23 15.04
C VAL A 221 18.11 -3.06 14.29
N ALA A 222 16.89 -2.56 14.12
CA ALA A 222 15.84 -3.24 13.35
C ALA A 222 16.29 -3.41 11.88
N THR A 223 16.87 -2.37 11.26
CA THR A 223 17.38 -2.39 9.89
C THR A 223 18.44 -3.49 9.70
N VAL A 224 19.44 -3.52 10.58
CA VAL A 224 20.54 -4.55 10.51
C VAL A 224 19.98 -5.96 10.73
N ASN A 225 18.99 -6.11 11.63
CA ASN A 225 18.34 -7.40 11.85
C ASN A 225 17.52 -7.85 10.64
N PHE A 226 16.81 -6.93 9.98
CA PHE A 226 16.10 -7.25 8.74
C PHE A 226 17.04 -7.70 7.64
N ASP A 227 18.16 -7.00 7.43
CA ASP A 227 19.18 -7.37 6.46
C ASP A 227 19.69 -8.78 6.71
N LYS A 228 20.04 -9.09 7.96
CA LYS A 228 20.54 -10.40 8.35
C LYS A 228 19.52 -11.53 8.15
N VAL A 229 18.26 -11.30 8.57
CA VAL A 229 17.22 -12.35 8.53
C VAL A 229 16.69 -12.56 7.12
N ARG A 230 16.65 -11.50 6.30
CA ARG A 230 16.07 -11.51 4.96
C ARG A 230 17.12 -11.64 3.85
N GLU A 231 18.40 -11.66 4.20
CA GLU A 231 19.51 -11.64 3.23
C GLU A 231 19.40 -10.45 2.26
N GLN A 232 19.00 -9.29 2.80
CA GLN A 232 18.87 -8.02 2.07
C GLN A 232 19.96 -7.05 2.50
N SER A 233 20.01 -5.86 1.88
CA SER A 233 20.86 -4.75 2.31
C SER A 233 20.07 -3.45 2.29
N TYR A 234 20.07 -2.72 3.40
CA TYR A 234 19.50 -1.38 3.48
C TYR A 234 20.24 -0.37 2.57
N GLU A 235 21.40 -0.72 2.05
CA GLU A 235 22.14 0.11 1.08
C GLU A 235 21.41 0.28 -0.26
N THR A 236 20.36 -0.50 -0.50
CA THR A 236 19.44 -0.34 -1.64
C THR A 236 18.41 0.80 -1.44
N LEU A 237 18.32 1.35 -0.23
CA LEU A 237 17.44 2.49 0.08
C LEU A 237 18.02 3.80 -0.49
N ASP A 238 17.29 4.92 -0.31
CA ASP A 238 17.77 6.23 -0.74
C ASP A 238 19.15 6.56 -0.16
N PRO A 239 20.12 7.01 -0.97
CA PRO A 239 21.50 7.25 -0.50
C PRO A 239 21.61 8.25 0.66
N VAL A 240 20.71 9.23 0.77
CA VAL A 240 20.69 10.19 1.87
C VAL A 240 20.27 9.49 3.16
N LEU A 241 19.25 8.64 3.08
CA LEU A 241 18.80 7.82 4.20
C LEU A 241 19.88 6.83 4.64
N VAL A 242 20.51 6.15 3.68
CA VAL A 242 21.62 5.21 3.93
C VAL A 242 22.77 5.88 4.66
N LYS A 243 23.21 7.04 4.18
CA LYS A 243 24.29 7.80 4.81
C LYS A 243 23.94 8.19 6.24
N TRP A 244 22.71 8.59 6.51
CA TRP A 244 22.26 8.90 7.85
C TRP A 244 22.19 7.64 8.73
N LEU A 245 21.62 6.53 8.28
CA LEU A 245 21.59 5.28 9.03
C LEU A 245 22.99 4.81 9.42
N GLN A 246 23.98 5.01 8.56
CA GLN A 246 25.38 4.69 8.85
C GLN A 246 25.96 5.51 10.01
N THR A 247 25.46 6.73 10.26
CA THR A 247 25.88 7.54 11.42
C THR A 247 25.36 6.99 12.76
N LEU A 248 24.32 6.15 12.72
CA LEU A 248 23.72 5.54 13.92
C LEU A 248 24.45 4.26 14.37
N LYS A 249 25.48 3.86 13.62
CA LYS A 249 26.26 2.65 13.85
C LYS A 249 27.18 2.73 15.09
N ALA A 250 27.36 3.95 15.64
CA ALA A 250 28.26 4.22 16.76
C ALA A 250 27.67 3.83 18.13
#